data_1df882c9c8c61a88454b500150eaa9c8
#
_entry.id   1df882c9c8c61a88454b500150eaa9c8
#
_cell.length_a   1.000
_cell.length_b   1.000
_cell.length_c   1.000
_cell.angle_alpha   90.00
_cell.angle_beta   90.00
_cell.angle_gamma   90.00
#
_symmetry.space_group_name_H-M   'P 1'
#
loop_
_entity.id
_entity.type
_entity.pdbx_description
1 polymer ?
#
loop_
_entity_poly.entity_id
_entity_poly.type
_entity_poly.pdbx_seq_one_letter_code
_entity_poly.pdbx_strand_id
1 'polypeptide(L)'
;MALQIDVPDAPKHGVLICGHGSRNRLAVEEFEGLAVGLKQRLTGFPVDYGFLEFAQPILRDGLENLRAQGVEKVLAIPAMLFAAGHAKNDIPSVLNTYSAETGLKIEYGLSLIHI
;
A
#
# COMPACT_ATOMS: atom_id res chain seq x y z
N MET A 1 4.27 -3.18 25.20
CA MET A 1 5.48 -3.96 24.96
C MET A 1 5.39 -4.65 23.63
N ALA A 2 6.31 -4.39 22.79
CA ALA A 2 6.34 -5.05 21.50
C ALA A 2 6.95 -6.43 21.66
N LEU A 3 6.21 -7.43 21.24
CA LEU A 3 6.75 -8.77 21.17
C LEU A 3 7.56 -8.85 19.88
N GLN A 4 8.86 -8.84 20.01
CA GLN A 4 9.70 -9.05 18.86
C GLN A 4 10.06 -10.51 18.78
N ILE A 5 9.58 -11.13 17.73
CA ILE A 5 10.01 -12.46 17.38
C ILE A 5 11.06 -12.30 16.30
N ASP A 6 12.29 -12.44 16.69
CA ASP A 6 13.38 -12.44 15.74
C ASP A 6 13.44 -13.81 15.09
N VAL A 7 12.77 -13.93 13.97
CA VAL A 7 12.92 -15.13 13.14
C VAL A 7 13.76 -14.69 11.94
N PRO A 8 15.02 -15.10 11.87
CA PRO A 8 15.92 -14.60 10.81
C PRO A 8 15.42 -14.83 9.39
N ASP A 9 14.62 -15.87 9.20
CA ASP A 9 14.12 -16.24 7.88
C ASP A 9 12.70 -15.73 7.61
N ALA A 10 12.10 -15.00 8.55
CA ALA A 10 10.76 -14.48 8.35
C ALA A 10 10.80 -13.34 7.34
N PRO A 11 9.88 -13.34 6.35
CA PRO A 11 9.83 -12.24 5.40
C PRO A 11 9.45 -10.94 6.10
N LYS A 12 10.12 -9.88 5.73
CA LYS A 12 9.81 -8.56 6.25
C LYS A 12 8.55 -8.05 5.54
N HIS A 13 7.54 -7.73 6.34
CA HIS A 13 6.27 -7.25 5.82
C HIS A 13 6.21 -5.74 5.78
N GLY A 14 5.50 -5.22 4.78
CA GLY A 14 5.18 -3.80 4.67
C GLY A 14 3.74 -3.62 4.28
N VAL A 15 3.24 -2.41 4.40
CA VAL A 15 1.88 -2.06 4.05
C VAL A 15 1.89 -0.93 3.02
N LEU A 16 1.14 -1.12 1.94
CA LEU A 16 0.94 -0.09 0.93
C LEU A 16 -0.53 0.32 0.91
N ILE A 17 -0.79 1.58 1.15
CA ILE A 17 -2.15 2.12 1.09
C ILE A 17 -2.37 2.63 -0.32
N CYS A 18 -3.34 2.06 -1.01
CA CYS A 18 -3.57 2.32 -2.42
C CYS A 18 -4.77 3.22 -2.63
N GLY A 19 -4.55 4.32 -3.33
CA GLY A 19 -5.60 5.23 -3.71
C GLY A 19 -5.75 5.29 -5.22
N HIS A 20 -6.95 5.65 -5.69
CA HIS A 20 -7.18 5.83 -7.12
C HIS A 20 -6.49 7.07 -7.65
N GLY A 21 -6.43 8.09 -6.84
CA GLY A 21 -6.01 9.40 -7.29
C GLY A 21 -7.20 10.20 -7.80
N SER A 22 -7.01 11.49 -7.93
CA SER A 22 -8.04 12.39 -8.36
C SER A 22 -7.39 13.68 -8.85
N ARG A 23 -8.07 14.36 -9.76
CA ARG A 23 -7.69 15.72 -10.16
C ARG A 23 -8.17 16.74 -9.14
N ASN A 24 -9.05 16.33 -8.23
CA ASN A 24 -9.51 17.18 -7.14
C ASN A 24 -8.49 17.15 -6.02
N ARG A 25 -7.90 18.31 -5.77
CA ARG A 25 -6.84 18.43 -4.76
C ARG A 25 -7.30 18.06 -3.36
N LEU A 26 -8.55 18.42 -3.00
CA LEU A 26 -9.07 18.09 -1.68
C LEU A 26 -9.19 16.59 -1.47
N ALA A 27 -9.61 15.87 -2.51
CA ALA A 27 -9.70 14.42 -2.43
C ALA A 27 -8.32 13.78 -2.21
N VAL A 28 -7.30 14.32 -2.87
CA VAL A 28 -5.92 13.85 -2.70
C VAL A 28 -5.44 14.13 -1.28
N GLU A 29 -5.69 15.32 -0.76
CA GLU A 29 -5.27 15.69 0.59
C GLU A 29 -5.97 14.86 1.66
N GLU A 30 -7.24 14.55 1.48
CA GLU A 30 -7.98 13.69 2.39
C GLU A 30 -7.40 12.28 2.42
N PHE A 31 -7.06 11.74 1.26
CA PHE A 31 -6.42 10.44 1.19
C PHE A 31 -5.06 10.45 1.88
N GLU A 32 -4.26 11.48 1.62
CA GLU A 32 -2.94 11.60 2.23
C GLU A 32 -3.04 11.68 3.75
N GLY A 33 -4.01 12.43 4.25
CA GLY A 33 -4.25 12.52 5.70
C GLY A 33 -4.60 11.17 6.30
N LEU A 34 -5.43 10.39 5.61
CA LEU A 34 -5.76 9.04 6.03
C LEU A 34 -4.53 8.13 6.03
N ALA A 35 -3.74 8.20 4.99
CA ALA A 35 -2.53 7.38 4.85
C ALA A 35 -1.51 7.70 5.94
N VAL A 36 -1.30 8.98 6.21
CA VAL A 36 -0.39 9.41 7.29
C VAL A 36 -0.90 8.94 8.65
N GLY A 37 -2.21 9.04 8.88
CA GLY A 37 -2.81 8.58 10.13
C GLY A 37 -2.63 7.08 10.32
N LEU A 38 -2.81 6.29 9.27
CA LEU A 38 -2.59 4.85 9.34
C LEU A 38 -1.12 4.52 9.57
N LYS A 39 -0.23 5.24 8.91
CA LYS A 39 1.21 5.05 9.10
C LYS A 39 1.61 5.27 10.56
N GLN A 40 1.03 6.26 11.21
CA GLN A 40 1.32 6.54 12.61
C GLN A 40 0.79 5.45 13.55
N ARG A 41 -0.29 4.79 13.17
CA ARG A 41 -0.90 3.74 13.98
C ARG A 41 -0.31 2.36 13.75
N LEU A 42 0.23 2.10 12.58
CA LEU A 42 0.84 0.82 12.23
C LEU A 42 2.33 0.85 12.56
N THR A 43 2.63 0.91 13.83
CA THR A 43 4.01 0.87 14.30
C THR A 43 4.56 -0.56 14.16
N GLY A 44 5.79 -0.69 13.73
CA GLY A 44 6.43 -1.99 13.56
C GLY A 44 6.44 -2.51 12.13
N PHE A 45 5.74 -1.84 11.23
CA PHE A 45 5.75 -2.17 9.80
C PHE A 45 6.11 -0.93 8.98
N PRO A 46 6.93 -1.06 7.96
CA PRO A 46 7.05 -0.01 6.97
C PRO A 46 5.71 0.21 6.28
N VAL A 47 5.27 1.45 6.22
CA VAL A 47 4.01 1.82 5.59
C VAL A 47 4.29 2.91 4.58
N ASP A 48 3.71 2.77 3.41
CA ASP A 48 3.77 3.80 2.40
C ASP A 48 2.43 3.87 1.68
N TYR A 49 2.28 4.80 0.78
CA TYR A 49 1.06 4.94 0.00
C TYR A 49 1.38 5.34 -1.42
N GLY A 50 0.40 5.20 -2.30
CA GLY A 50 0.53 5.62 -3.66
C GLY A 50 -0.82 5.70 -4.35
N PHE A 51 -0.85 6.46 -5.43
CA PHE A 51 -2.04 6.64 -6.25
C PHE A 51 -1.90 5.91 -7.57
N LEU A 52 -3.02 5.44 -8.09
CA LEU A 52 -3.05 4.82 -9.40
C LEU A 52 -2.70 5.84 -10.49
N GLU A 53 -3.30 7.02 -10.42
CA GLU A 53 -3.11 8.07 -11.41
C GLU A 53 -3.50 9.44 -10.85
N PHE A 54 -3.19 10.50 -11.59
CA PHE A 54 -3.57 11.90 -11.32
C PHE A 54 -2.92 12.55 -10.10
N ALA A 55 -2.19 11.82 -9.30
CA ALA A 55 -1.55 12.36 -8.10
C ALA A 55 -0.27 11.59 -7.83
N GLN A 56 0.60 12.18 -7.05
CA GLN A 56 1.87 11.57 -6.64
C GLN A 56 1.92 11.43 -5.12
N PRO A 57 2.61 10.42 -4.58
CA PRO A 57 3.37 9.40 -5.31
C PRO A 57 2.45 8.40 -6.02
N ILE A 58 2.94 7.79 -7.09
CA ILE A 58 2.19 6.70 -7.73
C ILE A 58 2.44 5.39 -6.98
N LEU A 59 1.63 4.38 -7.27
CA LEU A 59 1.74 3.08 -6.59
C LEU A 59 3.15 2.51 -6.67
N ARG A 60 3.76 2.60 -7.83
CA ARG A 60 5.12 2.09 -8.02
C ARG A 60 6.12 2.77 -7.09
N ASP A 61 5.99 4.06 -6.86
CA ASP A 61 6.88 4.79 -5.96
C ASP A 61 6.79 4.27 -4.54
N GLY A 62 5.57 4.02 -4.06
CA GLY A 62 5.37 3.44 -2.74
C GLY A 62 5.98 2.06 -2.62
N LEU A 63 5.79 1.22 -3.64
CA LEU A 63 6.37 -0.11 -3.66
C LEU A 63 7.90 -0.05 -3.68
N GLU A 64 8.48 0.83 -4.48
CA GLU A 64 9.93 0.99 -4.53
C GLU A 64 10.50 1.43 -3.18
N ASN A 65 9.83 2.34 -2.50
CA ASN A 65 10.24 2.77 -1.16
C ASN A 65 10.20 1.63 -0.15
N LEU A 66 9.15 0.83 -0.18
CA LEU A 66 9.05 -0.34 0.70
C LEU A 66 10.14 -1.36 0.39
N ARG A 67 10.35 -1.61 -0.88
CA ARG A 67 11.38 -2.56 -1.31
C ARG A 67 12.77 -2.09 -0.92
N ALA A 68 13.03 -0.80 -1.00
CA ALA A 68 14.32 -0.22 -0.59
C ALA A 68 14.56 -0.39 0.90
N GLN A 69 13.50 -0.52 1.71
CA GLN A 69 13.60 -0.79 3.14
C GLN A 69 13.75 -2.27 3.46
N GLY A 70 13.87 -3.12 2.47
CA GLY A 70 14.04 -4.56 2.66
C GLY A 70 12.75 -5.33 2.78
N VAL A 71 11.61 -4.72 2.45
CA VAL A 71 10.31 -5.41 2.50
C VAL A 71 10.27 -6.50 1.44
N GLU A 72 9.84 -7.68 1.83
CA GLU A 72 9.74 -8.83 0.94
C GLU A 72 8.30 -9.20 0.62
N LYS A 73 7.37 -8.79 1.47
CA LYS A 73 5.95 -9.04 1.27
C LYS A 73 5.15 -7.80 1.62
N VAL A 74 4.28 -7.38 0.72
CA VAL A 74 3.46 -6.18 0.90
C VAL A 74 1.99 -6.57 1.03
N LEU A 75 1.34 -6.00 2.04
CA LEU A 75 -0.10 -6.00 2.15
C LEU A 75 -0.59 -4.69 1.54
N ALA A 76 -1.24 -4.79 0.41
CA ALA A 76 -1.77 -3.63 -0.30
C ALA A 76 -3.24 -3.45 0.05
N ILE A 77 -3.58 -2.30 0.60
CA ILE A 77 -4.90 -1.98 1.12
C ILE A 77 -5.54 -0.93 0.24
N PRO A 78 -6.70 -1.22 -0.36
CA PRO A 78 -7.43 -0.18 -1.07
C PRO A 78 -8.10 0.76 -0.08
N ALA A 79 -7.78 2.04 -0.16
CA ALA A 79 -8.42 3.05 0.66
C ALA A 79 -9.44 3.80 -0.21
N MET A 80 -10.47 3.08 -0.61
CA MET A 80 -11.52 3.64 -1.45
C MET A 80 -12.78 3.79 -0.63
N LEU A 81 -13.16 5.03 -0.41
CA LEU A 81 -14.42 5.32 0.27
C LEU A 81 -15.62 5.12 -0.65
N PHE A 82 -15.39 5.17 -1.95
CA PHE A 82 -16.44 4.94 -2.94
C PHE A 82 -15.92 4.02 -4.02
N ALA A 83 -16.54 2.89 -4.14
CA ALA A 83 -16.20 1.96 -5.20
C ALA A 83 -16.66 2.55 -6.55
N ALA A 84 -15.74 3.12 -7.28
CA ALA A 84 -15.98 3.37 -8.68
C ALA A 84 -15.92 2.00 -9.36
N GLY A 85 -17.08 1.44 -9.64
CA GLY A 85 -17.17 0.05 -10.07
C GLY A 85 -16.39 -0.30 -11.34
N HIS A 86 -16.05 0.69 -12.15
CA HIS A 86 -15.36 0.45 -13.42
C HIS A 86 -13.83 0.40 -13.29
N ALA A 87 -13.29 0.62 -12.10
CA ALA A 87 -11.84 0.62 -11.92
C ALA A 87 -11.33 -0.54 -11.06
N LYS A 88 -12.11 -1.59 -10.94
CA LYS A 88 -11.85 -2.69 -10.02
C LYS A 88 -10.53 -3.42 -10.26
N ASN A 89 -10.06 -3.45 -11.48
CA ASN A 89 -8.87 -4.23 -11.83
C ASN A 89 -7.62 -3.39 -12.04
N ASP A 90 -7.74 -2.07 -11.99
CA ASP A 90 -6.61 -1.20 -12.32
C ASP A 90 -5.51 -1.25 -11.28
N ILE A 91 -5.86 -1.15 -10.01
CA ILE A 91 -4.87 -1.25 -8.94
C ILE A 91 -4.26 -2.65 -8.87
N PRO A 92 -5.06 -3.73 -8.84
CA PRO A 92 -4.49 -5.08 -8.87
C PRO A 92 -3.59 -5.33 -10.07
N SER A 93 -3.94 -4.78 -11.23
CA SER A 93 -3.14 -4.94 -12.44
C SER A 93 -1.74 -4.34 -12.28
N VAL A 94 -1.66 -3.12 -11.75
CA VAL A 94 -0.36 -2.47 -11.48
C VAL A 94 0.45 -3.27 -10.47
N LEU A 95 -0.19 -3.72 -9.40
CA LEU A 95 0.49 -4.49 -8.35
C LEU A 95 1.02 -5.82 -8.88
N ASN A 96 0.20 -6.51 -9.68
CA ASN A 96 0.60 -7.79 -10.26
C ASN A 96 1.76 -7.64 -11.25
N THR A 97 1.75 -6.59 -12.04
CA THR A 97 2.84 -6.30 -12.96
C THR A 97 4.14 -6.06 -12.19
N TYR A 98 4.07 -5.25 -11.15
CA TYR A 98 5.26 -4.96 -10.33
C TYR A 98 5.77 -6.23 -9.64
N SER A 99 4.87 -7.04 -9.11
CA SER A 99 5.23 -8.30 -8.47
C SER A 99 5.94 -9.24 -9.46
N ALA A 100 5.43 -9.33 -10.68
CA ALA A 100 6.04 -10.17 -11.72
C ALA A 100 7.43 -9.66 -12.12
N GLU A 101 7.62 -8.36 -12.17
CA GLU A 101 8.90 -7.77 -12.56
C GLU A 101 9.98 -7.92 -11.49
N THR A 102 9.61 -7.86 -10.21
CA THR A 102 10.58 -7.74 -9.12
C THR A 102 10.65 -8.95 -8.21
N GLY A 103 9.65 -9.82 -8.26
CA GLY A 103 9.53 -10.94 -7.32
C GLY A 103 8.98 -10.54 -5.96
N LEU A 104 8.65 -9.27 -5.76
CA LEU A 104 8.03 -8.82 -4.51
C LEU A 104 6.65 -9.43 -4.38
N LYS A 105 6.36 -10.05 -3.25
CA LYS A 105 5.05 -10.66 -3.01
C LYS A 105 4.07 -9.61 -2.54
N ILE A 106 2.91 -9.52 -3.18
CA ILE A 106 1.90 -8.53 -2.86
C ILE A 106 0.55 -9.22 -2.67
N GLU A 107 -0.05 -9.00 -1.51
CA GLU A 107 -1.43 -9.43 -1.24
C GLU A 107 -2.30 -8.18 -1.22
N TYR A 108 -3.47 -8.25 -1.84
CA TYR A 108 -4.33 -7.10 -2.00
C TYR A 108 -5.73 -7.38 -1.47
N GLY A 109 -6.24 -6.51 -0.62
CA GLY A 109 -7.60 -6.57 -0.15
C GLY A 109 -7.79 -6.13 1.29
N LEU A 110 -9.00 -5.65 1.58
CA LEU A 110 -9.38 -5.25 2.93
C LEU A 110 -9.64 -6.44 3.84
N SER A 111 -9.99 -7.58 3.27
CA SER A 111 -10.28 -8.78 4.03
C SER A 111 -9.08 -9.31 4.80
N LEU A 112 -7.88 -8.82 4.47
CA LEU A 112 -6.65 -9.22 5.17
C LEU A 112 -6.44 -8.44 6.45
N ILE A 113 -7.26 -7.43 6.69
CA ILE A 113 -7.19 -6.62 7.91
C ILE A 113 -8.41 -6.89 8.75
N HIS A 114 -8.18 -7.44 9.90
CA HIS A 114 -9.25 -7.58 10.90
C HIS A 114 -9.20 -6.36 11.79
N ILE A 115 -10.18 -5.53 11.62
CA ILE A 115 -10.35 -4.35 12.47
C ILE A 115 -11.30 -4.70 13.58
#